data_6115e829fae337e6c044ee1f49430d98
#
_entry.id   6115e829fae337e6c044ee1f49430d98
#
_cell.length_a   1.000
_cell.length_b   1.000
_cell.length_c   1.000
_cell.angle_alpha   90.00
_cell.angle_beta   90.00
_cell.angle_gamma   90.00
#
_symmetry.space_group_name_H-M   'P 1'
#
loop_
_entity.id
_entity.type
_entity.pdbx_description
1 polymer ?
#
loop_
_entity_poly.entity_id
_entity_poly.type
_entity_poly.pdbx_seq_one_letter_code
_entity_poly.pdbx_strand_id
1 'polypeptide(L)'
;MTSVTIPNSVTSIGKDAFYNCTGLTSVTIGNSVTSIGEGAFFHCKGLTSVISLIEEPFEITDDVFKNDNEDTYGWDFTSATLYVPAGTKSKYESTPAWNMFKNIVESIENAVKSAETDAKAEETERYNVSGQRISSPQKGLNVVRMSDGTTRKIMCK
;
A
#
# COMPACT_ATOMS: atom_id res chain seq x y z
N MET A 1 7.64 -17.83 6.81
CA MET A 1 7.07 -16.92 5.78
C MET A 1 7.37 -15.52 6.25
N THR A 2 8.09 -14.74 5.46
CA THR A 2 8.59 -13.41 5.90
C THR A 2 7.68 -12.26 5.48
N SER A 3 6.96 -12.39 4.38
CA SER A 3 6.01 -11.37 3.91
C SER A 3 4.78 -11.99 3.24
N VAL A 4 3.66 -11.29 3.35
CA VAL A 4 2.39 -11.63 2.68
C VAL A 4 1.84 -10.39 1.98
N THR A 5 1.35 -10.58 0.77
CA THR A 5 0.60 -9.56 0.04
C THR A 5 -0.82 -10.07 -0.21
N ILE A 6 -1.80 -9.36 0.33
CA ILE A 6 -3.22 -9.55 0.06
C ILE A 6 -3.53 -8.70 -1.18
N PRO A 7 -3.82 -9.32 -2.33
CA PRO A 7 -4.01 -8.58 -3.57
C PRO A 7 -5.33 -7.80 -3.59
N ASN A 8 -5.44 -6.85 -4.51
CA ASN A 8 -6.65 -6.02 -4.67
C ASN A 8 -7.89 -6.80 -5.11
N SER A 9 -7.75 -8.07 -5.52
CA SER A 9 -8.88 -8.95 -5.81
C SER A 9 -9.55 -9.54 -4.56
N VAL A 10 -8.92 -9.41 -3.37
CA VAL A 10 -9.44 -9.90 -2.10
C VAL A 10 -10.25 -8.81 -1.42
N THR A 11 -11.47 -9.13 -1.03
CA THR A 11 -12.40 -8.20 -0.36
C THR A 11 -12.52 -8.45 1.14
N SER A 12 -12.15 -9.64 1.62
CA SER A 12 -12.20 -9.96 3.04
C SER A 12 -11.03 -10.84 3.47
N ILE A 13 -10.54 -10.59 4.68
CA ILE A 13 -9.58 -11.45 5.38
C ILE A 13 -10.37 -12.16 6.49
N GLY A 14 -10.34 -13.49 6.49
CA GLY A 14 -11.12 -14.30 7.42
C GLY A 14 -10.62 -14.22 8.87
N LYS A 15 -11.46 -14.66 9.83
CA LYS A 15 -11.07 -14.85 11.22
C LYS A 15 -9.84 -15.76 11.29
N ASP A 16 -8.87 -15.39 12.12
CA ASP A 16 -7.65 -16.15 12.41
C ASP A 16 -6.81 -16.53 11.16
N ALA A 17 -6.99 -15.84 10.02
CA ALA A 17 -6.39 -16.22 8.73
C ALA A 17 -4.85 -16.33 8.79
N PHE A 18 -4.19 -15.51 9.60
CA PHE A 18 -2.74 -15.52 9.83
C PHE A 18 -2.41 -15.64 11.33
N TYR A 19 -3.32 -16.27 12.10
CA TYR A 19 -3.11 -16.49 13.52
C TYR A 19 -1.77 -17.20 13.77
N ASN A 20 -1.00 -16.68 14.74
CA ASN A 20 0.27 -17.24 15.18
C ASN A 20 1.34 -17.39 14.06
N CYS A 21 1.27 -16.54 13.04
CA CYS A 21 2.31 -16.48 12.02
C CYS A 21 3.55 -15.72 12.56
N THR A 22 4.27 -16.30 13.52
CA THR A 22 5.39 -15.67 14.24
C THR A 22 6.57 -15.26 13.33
N GLY A 23 6.73 -15.90 12.18
CA GLY A 23 7.74 -15.57 11.18
C GLY A 23 7.30 -14.53 10.14
N LEU A 24 6.09 -13.96 10.27
CA LEU A 24 5.60 -12.91 9.38
C LEU A 24 6.16 -11.57 9.82
N THR A 25 6.95 -10.92 8.96
CA THR A 25 7.59 -9.63 9.26
C THR A 25 6.91 -8.46 8.58
N SER A 26 6.22 -8.70 7.47
CA SER A 26 5.52 -7.67 6.70
C SER A 26 4.22 -8.20 6.11
N VAL A 27 3.16 -7.38 6.12
CA VAL A 27 1.92 -7.64 5.42
C VAL A 27 1.53 -6.43 4.58
N THR A 28 1.09 -6.68 3.35
CA THR A 28 0.45 -5.66 2.50
C THR A 28 -1.01 -6.02 2.33
N ILE A 29 -1.91 -5.09 2.66
CA ILE A 29 -3.37 -5.24 2.57
C ILE A 29 -3.86 -4.44 1.36
N GLY A 30 -4.46 -5.13 0.39
CA GLY A 30 -4.97 -4.54 -0.83
C GLY A 30 -6.12 -3.55 -0.60
N ASN A 31 -6.31 -2.63 -1.53
CA ASN A 31 -7.27 -1.53 -1.43
C ASN A 31 -8.75 -1.96 -1.51
N SER A 32 -9.04 -3.17 -1.98
CA SER A 32 -10.41 -3.70 -2.08
C SER A 32 -10.87 -4.43 -0.81
N VAL A 33 -10.00 -4.59 0.19
CA VAL A 33 -10.37 -5.23 1.46
C VAL A 33 -11.33 -4.33 2.22
N THR A 34 -12.50 -4.86 2.55
CA THR A 34 -13.59 -4.18 3.27
C THR A 34 -13.89 -4.81 4.62
N SER A 35 -13.27 -5.94 4.95
CA SER A 35 -13.40 -6.58 6.26
C SER A 35 -12.16 -7.39 6.63
N ILE A 36 -11.80 -7.33 7.91
CA ILE A 36 -10.74 -8.14 8.52
C ILE A 36 -11.34 -8.80 9.75
N GLY A 37 -11.30 -10.13 9.75
CA GLY A 37 -11.89 -10.94 10.82
C GLY A 37 -11.08 -10.87 12.11
N GLU A 38 -11.76 -11.18 13.21
CA GLU A 38 -11.19 -11.30 14.55
C GLU A 38 -9.92 -12.13 14.54
N GLY A 39 -8.86 -11.69 15.21
CA GLY A 39 -7.60 -12.41 15.34
C GLY A 39 -6.82 -12.63 14.05
N ALA A 40 -7.17 -11.99 12.93
CA ALA A 40 -6.59 -12.30 11.64
C ALA A 40 -5.05 -12.27 11.61
N PHE A 41 -4.43 -11.41 12.38
CA PHE A 41 -2.97 -11.31 12.55
C PHE A 41 -2.54 -11.41 14.03
N PHE A 42 -3.37 -12.05 14.83
CA PHE A 42 -3.10 -12.26 16.25
C PHE A 42 -1.85 -13.14 16.42
N HIS A 43 -0.99 -12.80 17.40
CA HIS A 43 0.28 -13.50 17.64
C HIS A 43 1.28 -13.49 16.46
N CYS A 44 1.20 -12.52 15.58
CA CYS A 44 2.24 -12.28 14.59
C CYS A 44 3.42 -11.50 15.21
N LYS A 45 4.12 -12.10 16.18
CA LYS A 45 5.18 -11.45 16.99
C LYS A 45 6.34 -10.88 16.16
N GLY A 46 6.58 -11.43 14.97
CA GLY A 46 7.63 -10.97 14.06
C GLY A 46 7.24 -9.74 13.24
N LEU A 47 5.99 -9.25 13.33
CA LEU A 47 5.47 -8.22 12.46
C LEU A 47 6.10 -6.85 12.78
N THR A 48 6.80 -6.28 11.81
CA THR A 48 7.46 -4.96 11.91
C THR A 48 6.84 -3.93 10.98
N SER A 49 6.13 -4.38 9.94
CA SER A 49 5.55 -3.52 8.91
C SER A 49 4.16 -4.00 8.50
N VAL A 50 3.18 -3.10 8.57
CA VAL A 50 1.85 -3.28 8.00
C VAL A 50 1.65 -2.19 6.96
N ILE A 51 1.41 -2.59 5.71
CA ILE A 51 1.14 -1.66 4.60
C ILE A 51 -0.33 -1.82 4.25
N SER A 52 -1.13 -0.79 4.48
CA SER A 52 -2.52 -0.75 4.07
C SER A 52 -2.68 0.13 2.83
N LEU A 53 -3.30 -0.41 1.80
CA LEU A 53 -3.65 0.35 0.58
C LEU A 53 -5.09 0.87 0.62
N ILE A 54 -5.77 0.74 1.76
CA ILE A 54 -7.17 1.15 1.95
C ILE A 54 -7.22 2.67 2.12
N GLU A 55 -7.96 3.36 1.29
CA GLU A 55 -8.11 4.83 1.36
C GLU A 55 -9.17 5.27 2.37
N GLU A 56 -10.18 4.42 2.61
CA GLU A 56 -11.23 4.62 3.59
C GLU A 56 -11.18 3.49 4.62
N PRO A 57 -10.37 3.63 5.69
CA PRO A 57 -10.25 2.60 6.70
C PRO A 57 -11.59 2.40 7.44
N PHE A 58 -11.90 1.15 7.71
CA PHE A 58 -13.08 0.72 8.46
C PHE A 58 -12.66 0.19 9.83
N GLU A 59 -13.61 0.16 10.76
CA GLU A 59 -13.38 -0.37 12.10
C GLU A 59 -13.02 -1.86 12.05
N ILE A 60 -11.97 -2.24 12.77
CA ILE A 60 -11.57 -3.62 13.03
C ILE A 60 -11.56 -3.87 14.53
N THR A 61 -11.57 -5.13 14.94
CA THR A 61 -11.45 -5.48 16.36
C THR A 61 -10.00 -5.31 16.82
N ASP A 62 -9.82 -4.96 18.08
CA ASP A 62 -8.50 -4.64 18.64
C ASP A 62 -7.57 -5.87 18.76
N ASP A 63 -8.12 -7.08 18.68
CA ASP A 63 -7.39 -8.34 18.70
C ASP A 63 -6.74 -8.71 17.37
N VAL A 64 -7.10 -8.02 16.25
CA VAL A 64 -6.54 -8.32 14.94
C VAL A 64 -5.01 -8.30 14.94
N PHE A 65 -4.39 -7.34 15.63
CA PHE A 65 -2.94 -7.16 15.70
C PHE A 65 -2.35 -7.29 17.10
N LYS A 66 -3.05 -7.94 18.02
CA LYS A 66 -2.53 -8.17 19.38
C LYS A 66 -1.54 -9.33 19.45
N ASN A 67 -0.62 -9.20 20.38
CA ASN A 67 0.31 -10.24 20.77
C ASN A 67 0.15 -10.49 22.29
N ASP A 68 0.45 -11.70 22.76
CA ASP A 68 0.60 -11.93 24.18
C ASP A 68 1.87 -11.25 24.71
N ASN A 69 1.77 -10.69 25.87
CA ASN A 69 2.89 -10.15 26.63
C ASN A 69 3.23 -11.13 27.76
N GLU A 70 4.34 -11.85 27.59
CA GLU A 70 4.78 -12.89 28.56
C GLU A 70 5.19 -12.27 29.91
N ASP A 71 5.68 -11.00 29.91
CA ASP A 71 6.14 -10.32 31.10
C ASP A 71 4.99 -9.84 32.00
N THR A 72 3.85 -9.47 31.42
CA THR A 72 2.69 -8.91 32.11
C THR A 72 1.50 -9.85 32.18
N TYR A 73 1.58 -11.04 31.58
CA TYR A 73 0.44 -11.95 31.36
C TYR A 73 -0.77 -11.28 30.74
N GLY A 74 -0.51 -10.25 29.90
CA GLY A 74 -1.51 -9.43 29.21
C GLY A 74 -1.37 -9.49 27.71
N TRP A 75 -2.01 -8.55 27.06
CA TRP A 75 -1.99 -8.40 25.60
C TRP A 75 -1.41 -7.07 25.22
N ASP A 76 -0.42 -7.07 24.32
CA ASP A 76 0.11 -5.86 23.72
C ASP A 76 -0.37 -5.74 22.28
N PHE A 77 -0.61 -4.52 21.85
CA PHE A 77 -0.80 -4.25 20.43
C PHE A 77 0.56 -4.32 19.72
N THR A 78 0.55 -4.69 18.45
CA THR A 78 1.77 -4.81 17.65
C THR A 78 2.64 -3.54 17.71
N SER A 79 3.95 -3.73 17.72
CA SER A 79 4.92 -2.62 17.59
C SER A 79 5.23 -2.26 16.14
N ALA A 80 4.59 -2.90 15.17
CA ALA A 80 4.78 -2.65 13.76
C ALA A 80 4.47 -1.19 13.38
N THR A 81 5.18 -0.70 12.37
CA THR A 81 4.83 0.57 11.72
C THR A 81 3.72 0.32 10.70
N LEU A 82 2.66 1.12 10.77
CA LEU A 82 1.59 1.14 9.79
C LEU A 82 1.90 2.16 8.70
N TYR A 83 1.96 1.69 7.46
CA TYR A 83 2.09 2.54 6.27
C TYR A 83 0.73 2.65 5.58
N VAL A 84 0.31 3.88 5.28
CA VAL A 84 -1.00 4.20 4.73
C VAL A 84 -0.88 5.07 3.48
N PRO A 85 -1.91 5.15 2.63
CA PRO A 85 -1.91 6.03 1.46
C PRO A 85 -1.74 7.50 1.84
N ALA A 86 -1.12 8.28 0.96
CA ALA A 86 -0.94 9.72 1.16
C ALA A 86 -2.30 10.42 1.39
N GLY A 87 -2.36 11.32 2.37
CA GLY A 87 -3.57 12.05 2.76
C GLY A 87 -4.59 11.25 3.58
N THR A 88 -4.28 10.01 3.98
CA THR A 88 -5.23 9.18 4.74
C THR A 88 -4.87 9.01 6.23
N LYS A 89 -3.69 9.46 6.65
CA LYS A 89 -3.20 9.27 8.03
C LYS A 89 -4.22 9.66 9.09
N SER A 90 -4.85 10.84 8.96
CA SER A 90 -5.85 11.31 9.92
C SER A 90 -7.09 10.41 10.01
N LYS A 91 -7.45 9.74 8.91
CA LYS A 91 -8.55 8.76 8.89
C LYS A 91 -8.18 7.54 9.74
N TYR A 92 -6.96 7.01 9.56
CA TYR A 92 -6.46 5.89 10.35
C TYR A 92 -6.32 6.23 11.83
N GLU A 93 -5.85 7.43 12.16
CA GLU A 93 -5.74 7.92 13.54
C GLU A 93 -7.09 8.09 14.23
N SER A 94 -8.17 8.24 13.47
CA SER A 94 -9.55 8.37 13.98
C SER A 94 -10.36 7.06 13.93
N THR A 95 -9.84 6.02 13.27
CA THR A 95 -10.56 4.74 13.12
C THR A 95 -10.16 3.76 14.23
N PRO A 96 -11.14 3.16 14.95
CA PRO A 96 -10.88 2.21 16.04
C PRO A 96 -9.96 1.06 15.63
N ALA A 97 -9.11 0.66 16.55
CA ALA A 97 -8.02 -0.31 16.44
C ALA A 97 -6.87 0.10 15.52
N TRP A 98 -7.09 0.76 14.38
CA TRP A 98 -6.01 1.34 13.57
C TRP A 98 -5.26 2.45 14.33
N ASN A 99 -5.97 3.23 15.14
CA ASN A 99 -5.39 4.28 15.99
C ASN A 99 -4.49 3.75 17.13
N MET A 100 -4.46 2.44 17.35
CA MET A 100 -3.57 1.80 18.33
C MET A 100 -2.14 1.60 17.82
N PHE A 101 -1.91 1.73 16.51
CA PHE A 101 -0.55 1.73 15.97
C PHE A 101 0.22 2.94 16.48
N LYS A 102 1.36 2.70 17.15
CA LYS A 102 2.21 3.77 17.70
C LYS A 102 2.85 4.63 16.60
N ASN A 103 3.01 4.07 15.42
CA ASN A 103 3.67 4.69 14.27
C ASN A 103 2.81 4.52 13.02
N ILE A 104 2.18 5.62 12.57
CA ILE A 104 1.42 5.67 11.32
C ILE A 104 2.14 6.63 10.36
N VAL A 105 2.57 6.11 9.23
CA VAL A 105 3.39 6.83 8.24
C VAL A 105 2.68 6.82 6.89
N GLU A 106 2.60 7.95 6.24
CA GLU A 106 2.13 8.01 4.86
C GLU A 106 3.21 7.51 3.91
N SER A 107 2.89 6.52 3.09
CA SER A 107 3.82 5.91 2.16
C SER A 107 3.83 6.67 0.83
N ILE A 108 5.02 7.08 0.40
CA ILE A 108 5.23 7.73 -0.90
C ILE A 108 4.94 6.76 -2.06
N GLU A 109 5.14 5.45 -1.86
CA GLU A 109 4.90 4.44 -2.90
C GLU A 109 3.43 4.33 -3.29
N ASN A 110 2.51 4.64 -2.39
CA ASN A 110 1.08 4.66 -2.70
C ASN A 110 0.67 5.92 -3.46
N ALA A 111 1.36 7.03 -3.30
CA ALA A 111 1.18 8.22 -4.12
C ALA A 111 1.58 7.97 -5.58
N VAL A 112 2.59 7.13 -5.82
CA VAL A 112 3.01 6.73 -7.17
C VAL A 112 2.00 5.78 -7.82
N LYS A 113 1.36 4.86 -7.06
CA LYS A 113 0.33 3.95 -7.61
C LYS A 113 -1.01 4.64 -7.87
N SER A 114 -1.42 5.62 -7.09
CA SER A 114 -2.59 6.45 -7.41
C SER A 114 -2.31 7.41 -8.58
N ALA A 115 -1.06 7.73 -8.85
CA ALA A 115 -0.65 8.45 -10.05
C ALA A 115 -0.66 7.57 -11.32
N GLU A 116 -0.60 6.23 -11.19
CA GLU A 116 -0.75 5.31 -12.31
C GLU A 116 -2.21 5.14 -12.80
N THR A 117 -3.19 5.59 -12.03
CA THR A 117 -4.62 5.53 -12.39
C THR A 117 -5.24 6.86 -12.72
N ASP A 118 -4.59 7.93 -13.05
CA ASP A 118 -5.13 9.12 -13.72
C ASP A 118 -4.28 10.38 -13.58
N ALA A 119 -3.01 10.28 -13.40
CA ALA A 119 -2.21 11.38 -13.83
C ALA A 119 -2.20 11.33 -15.37
N LYS A 120 -2.97 12.19 -15.96
CA LYS A 120 -2.77 12.70 -17.31
C LYS A 120 -1.41 13.39 -17.32
N ALA A 121 -0.34 12.57 -17.21
CA ALA A 121 1.01 13.06 -17.37
C ALA A 121 1.04 13.63 -18.77
N GLU A 122 1.09 14.96 -18.87
CA GLU A 122 1.10 15.64 -20.13
C GLU A 122 2.46 15.44 -20.79
N GLU A 123 2.44 15.26 -22.10
CA GLU A 123 3.65 15.21 -22.88
C GLU A 123 4.35 16.56 -22.85
N THR A 124 5.56 16.59 -22.33
CA THR A 124 6.37 17.84 -22.26
C THR A 124 7.34 17.96 -23.43
N GLU A 125 7.87 16.84 -23.89
CA GLU A 125 8.83 16.81 -24.99
C GLU A 125 8.71 15.53 -25.78
N ARG A 126 8.92 15.63 -27.08
CA ARG A 126 8.91 14.50 -28.01
C ARG A 126 10.19 14.46 -28.84
N TYR A 127 10.72 13.27 -29.04
CA TYR A 127 11.92 13.03 -29.81
C TYR A 127 11.69 11.93 -30.85
N ASN A 128 12.33 12.04 -32.01
CA ASN A 128 12.39 10.96 -33.00
C ASN A 128 13.46 9.92 -32.60
N VAL A 129 13.59 8.86 -33.40
CA VAL A 129 14.59 7.80 -33.19
C VAL A 129 16.03 8.28 -33.28
N SER A 130 16.28 9.41 -33.91
CA SER A 130 17.60 10.06 -34.01
C SER A 130 17.91 10.98 -32.82
N GLY A 131 17.00 11.05 -31.82
CA GLY A 131 17.18 11.90 -30.63
C GLY A 131 16.88 13.39 -30.87
N GLN A 132 16.31 13.77 -32.03
CA GLN A 132 15.92 15.15 -32.31
C GLN A 132 14.56 15.45 -31.69
N ARG A 133 14.44 16.62 -31.05
CA ARG A 133 13.16 17.12 -30.54
C ARG A 133 12.23 17.46 -31.70
N ILE A 134 11.01 16.97 -31.62
CA ILE A 134 9.98 17.20 -32.64
C ILE A 134 8.72 17.78 -31.99
N SER A 135 8.04 18.67 -32.70
CA SER A 135 6.83 19.36 -32.20
C SER A 135 5.53 18.63 -32.49
N SER A 136 5.58 17.58 -33.32
CA SER A 136 4.42 16.78 -33.70
C SER A 136 4.79 15.30 -33.85
N PRO A 137 3.83 14.37 -33.69
CA PRO A 137 4.07 12.95 -33.90
C PRO A 137 4.56 12.68 -35.34
N GLN A 138 5.66 11.95 -35.48
CA GLN A 138 6.15 11.45 -36.76
C GLN A 138 5.88 9.96 -36.87
N LYS A 139 5.65 9.49 -38.09
CA LYS A 139 5.47 8.07 -38.39
C LYS A 139 6.65 7.26 -37.88
N GLY A 140 6.37 6.17 -37.15
CA GLY A 140 7.37 5.32 -36.55
C GLY A 140 7.48 5.51 -35.03
N LEU A 141 8.61 5.07 -34.48
CA LEU A 141 8.85 5.13 -33.02
C LEU A 141 9.20 6.56 -32.59
N ASN A 142 8.45 7.09 -31.66
CA ASN A 142 8.71 8.36 -30.99
C ASN A 142 9.01 8.11 -29.51
N VAL A 143 9.92 8.86 -28.94
CA VAL A 143 10.23 8.87 -27.52
C VAL A 143 9.65 10.14 -26.89
N VAL A 144 8.81 9.99 -25.88
CA VAL A 144 8.07 11.09 -25.28
C VAL A 144 8.49 11.21 -23.81
N ARG A 145 8.89 12.41 -23.41
CA ARG A 145 9.11 12.75 -22.01
C ARG A 145 7.82 13.31 -21.42
N MET A 146 7.45 12.78 -20.27
CA MET A 146 6.23 13.16 -19.57
C MET A 146 6.50 14.18 -18.47
N SER A 147 5.47 14.90 -18.04
CA SER A 147 5.58 15.90 -16.96
C SER A 147 5.98 15.31 -15.60
N ASP A 148 5.80 13.99 -15.40
CA ASP A 148 6.23 13.26 -14.23
C ASP A 148 7.72 12.83 -14.26
N GLY A 149 8.45 13.24 -15.32
CA GLY A 149 9.86 12.89 -15.54
C GLY A 149 10.08 11.52 -16.20
N THR A 150 9.03 10.74 -16.43
CA THR A 150 9.13 9.44 -17.11
C THR A 150 9.29 9.61 -18.64
N THR A 151 9.75 8.55 -19.28
CA THR A 151 9.90 8.49 -20.72
C THR A 151 9.10 7.32 -21.29
N ARG A 152 8.28 7.59 -22.29
CA ARG A 152 7.46 6.56 -22.98
C ARG A 152 7.88 6.42 -24.43
N LYS A 153 7.81 5.20 -24.95
CA LYS A 153 7.99 4.91 -26.38
C LYS A 153 6.63 4.74 -27.02
N ILE A 154 6.32 5.53 -28.05
CA ILE A 154 5.02 5.53 -28.74
C ILE A 154 5.25 5.22 -30.21
N MET A 155 4.56 4.21 -30.74
CA MET A 155 4.56 3.91 -32.16
C MET A 155 3.42 4.69 -32.83
N CYS A 156 3.77 5.65 -33.71
CA CYS A 156 2.83 6.42 -34.49
C CYS A 156 2.66 5.77 -35.88
N LYS A 157 1.42 5.46 -36.25
CA LYS A 157 1.04 4.86 -37.57
C LYS A 157 1.00 5.88 -38.68
#